data_39723276e7217dc007dd7a963c5c0ef4
#
_entry.id   39723276e7217dc007dd7a963c5c0ef4
#
_cell.length_a   1.000
_cell.length_b   1.000
_cell.length_c   1.000
_cell.angle_alpha   90.00
_cell.angle_beta   90.00
_cell.angle_gamma   90.00
#
_symmetry.space_group_name_H-M   'P 1'
#
loop_
_entity.id
_entity.type
_entity.pdbx_description
1 polymer ?
#
loop_
_entity_poly.entity_id
_entity_poly.type
_entity_poly.pdbx_seq_one_letter_code
_entity_poly.pdbx_strand_id
1 'polypeptide(L)'
;MKKNAGSVALTVAGAVLCAVFSFLLVCNVTIIVKGTLHPETPPTVLGVAPMVVLSGSMSGTAEDHIEVGDLIFTTKPDTEALQVGDVVAFKDGNVVVTHRIVAVTADESGKKQFITKGDANNTEDAAVTPPEDVLGRVIAVIPGAGGA
;
A
#
# COMPACT_ATOMS: atom_id res chain seq x y z
N MET A 1 44.16 -26.22 10.55
CA MET A 1 43.61 -26.18 9.18
C MET A 1 43.30 -24.75 8.78
N LYS A 2 44.02 -24.17 7.78
CA LYS A 2 43.71 -22.83 7.24
C LYS A 2 42.47 -22.97 6.37
N LYS A 3 41.33 -22.39 6.79
CA LYS A 3 40.15 -22.26 5.92
C LYS A 3 40.55 -21.40 4.73
N ASN A 4 40.43 -21.92 3.51
CA ASN A 4 40.70 -21.16 2.29
C ASN A 4 39.70 -20.00 2.18
N ALA A 5 40.17 -18.83 1.75
CA ALA A 5 39.34 -17.63 1.62
C ALA A 5 38.03 -17.89 0.83
N GLY A 6 38.07 -18.78 -0.18
CA GLY A 6 36.89 -19.19 -0.93
C GLY A 6 35.87 -19.95 -0.10
N SER A 7 36.27 -20.82 0.85
CA SER A 7 35.31 -21.54 1.70
C SER A 7 34.66 -20.63 2.73
N VAL A 8 35.37 -19.62 3.21
CA VAL A 8 34.79 -18.59 4.11
C VAL A 8 33.79 -17.73 3.36
N ALA A 9 34.13 -17.28 2.16
CA ALA A 9 33.21 -16.49 1.32
C ALA A 9 31.92 -17.24 1.00
N LEU A 10 32.02 -18.53 0.66
CA LEU A 10 30.83 -19.37 0.40
C LEU A 10 29.96 -19.56 1.66
N THR A 11 30.57 -19.75 2.82
CA THR A 11 29.85 -19.87 4.10
C THR A 11 29.11 -18.57 4.45
N VAL A 12 29.76 -17.41 4.27
CA VAL A 12 29.16 -16.11 4.51
C VAL A 12 28.01 -15.87 3.54
N ALA A 13 28.20 -16.15 2.24
CA ALA A 13 27.13 -16.00 1.24
C ALA A 13 25.93 -16.89 1.57
N GLY A 14 26.16 -18.16 1.98
CA GLY A 14 25.10 -19.05 2.42
C GLY A 14 24.35 -18.53 3.66
N ALA A 15 25.08 -18.01 4.66
CA ALA A 15 24.47 -17.44 5.85
C ALA A 15 23.59 -16.21 5.53
N VAL A 16 24.08 -15.32 4.67
CA VAL A 16 23.32 -14.15 4.21
C VAL A 16 22.05 -14.58 3.48
N LEU A 17 22.17 -15.54 2.56
CA LEU A 17 21.04 -16.07 1.82
C LEU A 17 19.98 -16.69 2.74
N CYS A 18 20.40 -17.52 3.72
CA CYS A 18 19.51 -18.07 4.73
C CYS A 18 18.80 -16.99 5.55
N ALA A 19 19.51 -15.93 5.95
CA ALA A 19 18.92 -14.81 6.68
C ALA A 19 17.85 -14.09 5.85
N VAL A 20 18.13 -13.83 4.57
CA VAL A 20 17.18 -13.21 3.64
C VAL A 20 15.94 -14.08 3.47
N PHE A 21 16.10 -15.37 3.21
CA PHE A 21 14.95 -16.27 3.06
C PHE A 21 14.14 -16.42 4.34
N SER A 22 14.79 -16.48 5.51
CA SER A 22 14.09 -16.52 6.79
C SER A 22 13.29 -15.25 7.02
N PHE A 23 13.84 -14.09 6.70
CA PHE A 23 13.14 -12.81 6.79
C PHE A 23 11.92 -12.78 5.86
N LEU A 24 12.09 -13.16 4.59
CA LEU A 24 10.99 -13.22 3.63
C LEU A 24 9.89 -14.20 4.07
N LEU A 25 10.26 -15.34 4.66
CA LEU A 25 9.30 -16.30 5.19
C LEU A 25 8.47 -15.70 6.33
N VAL A 26 9.12 -15.02 7.28
CA VAL A 26 8.42 -14.34 8.38
C VAL A 26 7.48 -13.27 7.86
N CYS A 27 7.91 -12.47 6.87
CA CYS A 27 7.05 -11.48 6.23
C CYS A 27 5.82 -12.13 5.58
N ASN A 28 6.00 -13.18 4.80
CA ASN A 28 4.90 -13.90 4.15
C ASN A 28 3.91 -14.50 5.17
N VAL A 29 4.40 -15.17 6.19
CA VAL A 29 3.55 -15.73 7.27
C VAL A 29 2.77 -14.61 7.96
N THR A 30 3.41 -13.48 8.23
CA THR A 30 2.75 -12.32 8.86
C THR A 30 1.62 -11.79 7.99
N ILE A 31 1.84 -11.64 6.69
CA ILE A 31 0.82 -11.18 5.73
C ILE A 31 -0.37 -12.15 5.72
N ILE A 32 -0.11 -13.45 5.61
CA ILE A 32 -1.16 -14.47 5.56
C ILE A 32 -1.98 -14.46 6.87
N VAL A 33 -1.31 -14.50 8.02
CA VAL A 33 -1.99 -14.51 9.32
C VAL A 33 -2.82 -13.25 9.54
N LYS A 34 -2.25 -12.08 9.29
CA LYS A 34 -2.99 -10.81 9.43
C LYS A 34 -4.16 -10.70 8.45
N GLY A 35 -3.97 -11.09 7.18
CA GLY A 35 -5.03 -11.05 6.18
C GLY A 35 -6.17 -12.05 6.49
N THR A 36 -5.87 -13.15 7.16
CA THR A 36 -6.89 -14.13 7.58
C THR A 36 -7.66 -13.66 8.81
N LEU A 37 -6.97 -13.03 9.77
CA LEU A 37 -7.59 -12.57 11.02
C LEU A 37 -8.35 -11.25 10.86
N HIS A 38 -7.92 -10.39 9.94
CA HIS A 38 -8.47 -9.06 9.70
C HIS A 38 -8.66 -8.80 8.19
N PRO A 39 -9.61 -9.49 7.55
CA PRO A 39 -9.81 -9.38 6.09
C PRO A 39 -10.25 -7.98 5.62
N GLU A 40 -10.78 -7.17 6.54
CA GLU A 40 -11.23 -5.79 6.29
C GLU A 40 -10.09 -4.76 6.25
N THR A 41 -8.88 -5.16 6.61
CA THR A 41 -7.72 -4.26 6.62
C THR A 41 -6.55 -4.89 5.87
N PRO A 42 -5.86 -4.12 5.01
CA PRO A 42 -4.66 -4.64 4.35
C PRO A 42 -3.60 -5.08 5.37
N PRO A 43 -3.05 -6.29 5.26
CA PRO A 43 -2.03 -6.76 6.18
C PRO A 43 -0.74 -5.95 6.01
N THR A 44 -0.20 -5.48 7.12
CA THR A 44 1.03 -4.67 7.15
C THR A 44 2.22 -5.46 7.66
N VAL A 45 3.38 -5.22 7.05
CA VAL A 45 4.69 -5.68 7.52
C VAL A 45 5.58 -4.47 7.72
N LEU A 46 6.10 -4.29 8.92
CA LEU A 46 6.90 -3.11 9.30
C LEU A 46 6.22 -1.77 8.99
N GLY A 47 4.88 -1.72 9.12
CA GLY A 47 4.09 -0.51 8.84
C GLY A 47 3.79 -0.26 7.35
N VAL A 48 4.20 -1.16 6.45
CA VAL A 48 3.92 -1.09 5.01
C VAL A 48 2.94 -2.19 4.63
N ALA A 49 1.91 -1.85 3.86
CA ALA A 49 0.97 -2.80 3.27
C ALA A 49 1.17 -2.89 1.75
N PRO A 50 1.56 -4.05 1.21
CA PRO A 50 1.53 -4.30 -0.21
C PRO A 50 0.09 -4.59 -0.66
N MET A 51 -0.34 -4.02 -1.77
CA MET A 51 -1.67 -4.24 -2.35
C MET A 51 -1.57 -4.33 -3.88
N VAL A 52 -2.36 -5.23 -4.47
CA VAL A 52 -2.47 -5.36 -5.93
C VAL A 52 -3.66 -4.54 -6.41
N VAL A 53 -3.45 -3.78 -7.48
CA VAL A 53 -4.48 -2.96 -8.10
C VAL A 53 -5.37 -3.83 -8.99
N LEU A 54 -6.66 -3.84 -8.69
CA LEU A 54 -7.64 -4.70 -9.39
C LEU A 54 -8.57 -3.94 -10.34
N SER A 55 -8.56 -2.61 -10.31
CA SER A 55 -9.43 -1.78 -11.16
C SER A 55 -8.66 -0.64 -11.82
N GLY A 56 -9.14 -0.18 -12.97
CA GLY A 56 -8.54 0.92 -13.73
C GLY A 56 -8.98 2.32 -13.29
N SER A 57 -9.54 2.50 -12.09
CA SER A 57 -10.04 3.81 -11.66
C SER A 57 -8.94 4.87 -11.49
N MET A 58 -7.69 4.44 -11.33
CA MET A 58 -6.51 5.29 -11.23
C MET A 58 -5.67 5.31 -12.51
N SER A 59 -6.13 4.65 -13.59
CA SER A 59 -5.47 4.66 -14.89
C SER A 59 -5.47 6.06 -15.50
N GLY A 60 -4.43 6.43 -16.20
CA GLY A 60 -4.37 7.73 -16.84
C GLY A 60 -3.01 8.14 -17.34
N THR A 61 -2.85 9.43 -17.59
CA THR A 61 -1.61 10.04 -18.10
C THR A 61 -0.82 10.81 -17.03
N ALA A 62 -1.28 10.81 -15.79
CA ALA A 62 -0.53 11.39 -14.68
C ALA A 62 0.81 10.66 -14.52
N GLU A 63 1.85 11.35 -14.09
CA GLU A 63 3.17 10.77 -13.90
C GLU A 63 3.17 9.64 -12.86
N ASP A 64 2.26 9.74 -11.88
CA ASP A 64 2.02 8.75 -10.82
C ASP A 64 0.72 7.94 -11.04
N HIS A 65 0.32 7.71 -12.30
CA HIS A 65 -0.83 6.86 -12.63
C HIS A 65 -0.60 5.42 -12.14
N ILE A 66 -1.70 4.74 -11.87
CA ILE A 66 -1.70 3.37 -11.34
C ILE A 66 -2.59 2.51 -12.23
N GLU A 67 -2.05 1.43 -12.76
CA GLU A 67 -2.76 0.53 -13.68
C GLU A 67 -3.18 -0.78 -13.00
N VAL A 68 -4.10 -1.48 -13.64
CA VAL A 68 -4.48 -2.84 -13.20
C VAL A 68 -3.27 -3.76 -13.26
N GLY A 69 -3.04 -4.52 -12.18
CA GLY A 69 -1.89 -5.41 -12.06
C GLY A 69 -0.64 -4.75 -11.49
N ASP A 70 -0.70 -3.47 -11.14
CA ASP A 70 0.38 -2.83 -10.39
C ASP A 70 0.40 -3.29 -8.93
N LEU A 71 1.58 -3.33 -8.35
CA LEU A 71 1.77 -3.52 -6.92
C LEU A 71 2.04 -2.17 -6.27
N ILE A 72 1.15 -1.75 -5.40
CA ILE A 72 1.30 -0.52 -4.62
C ILE A 72 1.71 -0.83 -3.18
N PHE A 73 2.47 0.08 -2.60
CA PHE A 73 2.85 0.04 -1.19
C PHE A 73 2.23 1.23 -0.48
N THR A 74 1.53 0.95 0.61
CA THR A 74 0.91 1.98 1.44
C THR A 74 1.46 1.96 2.85
N THR A 75 1.50 3.14 3.49
CA THR A 75 1.79 3.27 4.91
C THR A 75 0.64 3.99 5.59
N LYS A 76 0.38 3.69 6.87
CA LYS A 76 -0.61 4.42 7.64
C LYS A 76 -0.15 5.87 7.78
N PRO A 77 -0.87 6.85 7.23
CA PRO A 77 -0.46 8.25 7.28
C PRO A 77 -0.85 8.89 8.61
N ASP A 78 -0.18 9.99 8.92
CA ASP A 78 -0.78 11.02 9.76
C ASP A 78 -1.88 11.71 8.93
N THR A 79 -3.13 11.52 9.32
CA THR A 79 -4.28 12.03 8.57
C THR A 79 -4.35 13.55 8.57
N GLU A 80 -3.76 14.21 9.57
CA GLU A 80 -3.65 15.67 9.59
C GLU A 80 -2.66 16.20 8.53
N ALA A 81 -1.67 15.39 8.17
CA ALA A 81 -0.69 15.74 7.14
C ALA A 81 -1.15 15.45 5.71
N LEU A 82 -2.25 14.72 5.52
CA LEU A 82 -2.79 14.43 4.19
C LEU A 82 -3.29 15.70 3.50
N GLN A 83 -3.01 15.80 2.20
CA GLN A 83 -3.33 16.96 1.37
C GLN A 83 -3.85 16.56 0.00
N VAL A 84 -4.37 17.54 -0.73
CA VAL A 84 -4.77 17.38 -2.14
C VAL A 84 -3.58 16.88 -2.97
N GLY A 85 -3.83 15.88 -3.80
CA GLY A 85 -2.82 15.20 -4.61
C GLY A 85 -2.33 13.87 -4.02
N ASP A 86 -2.46 13.64 -2.71
CA ASP A 86 -2.11 12.36 -2.11
C ASP A 86 -3.04 11.25 -2.64
N VAL A 87 -2.47 10.09 -2.94
CA VAL A 87 -3.23 8.88 -3.28
C VAL A 87 -3.37 8.05 -2.01
N VAL A 88 -4.61 7.72 -1.67
CA VAL A 88 -4.94 7.01 -0.44
C VAL A 88 -5.75 5.76 -0.70
N ALA A 89 -5.49 4.71 0.08
CA ALA A 89 -6.35 3.55 0.20
C ALA A 89 -7.29 3.76 1.39
N PHE A 90 -8.58 3.58 1.19
CA PHE A 90 -9.60 3.79 2.22
C PHE A 90 -10.71 2.75 2.13
N LYS A 91 -11.47 2.62 3.21
CA LYS A 91 -12.65 1.76 3.25
C LYS A 91 -13.83 2.47 2.59
N ASP A 92 -14.49 1.76 1.66
CA ASP A 92 -15.80 2.10 1.13
C ASP A 92 -16.72 0.89 1.32
N GLY A 93 -17.51 0.90 2.39
CA GLY A 93 -18.25 -0.27 2.83
C GLY A 93 -17.35 -1.46 3.15
N ASN A 94 -17.47 -2.54 2.38
CA ASN A 94 -16.69 -3.78 2.57
C ASN A 94 -15.51 -3.92 1.60
N VAL A 95 -15.22 -2.88 0.82
CA VAL A 95 -14.12 -2.89 -0.15
C VAL A 95 -13.06 -1.84 0.23
N VAL A 96 -11.85 -2.07 -0.23
CA VAL A 96 -10.77 -1.09 -0.17
C VAL A 96 -10.66 -0.44 -1.54
N VAL A 97 -10.76 0.89 -1.55
CA VAL A 97 -10.65 1.72 -2.74
C VAL A 97 -9.36 2.53 -2.67
N THR A 98 -8.70 2.72 -3.80
CA THR A 98 -7.50 3.57 -3.91
C THR A 98 -7.80 4.69 -4.89
N HIS A 99 -7.92 5.92 -4.37
CA HIS A 99 -8.20 7.13 -5.16
C HIS A 99 -7.33 8.30 -4.69
N ARG A 100 -7.35 9.37 -5.47
CA ARG A 100 -6.62 10.60 -5.17
C ARG A 100 -7.49 11.57 -4.38
N ILE A 101 -6.90 12.22 -3.37
CA ILE A 101 -7.54 13.34 -2.67
C ILE A 101 -7.60 14.53 -3.63
N VAL A 102 -8.79 14.99 -3.95
CA VAL A 102 -9.02 16.16 -4.81
C VAL A 102 -9.46 17.40 -4.05
N ALA A 103 -9.99 17.21 -2.83
CA ALA A 103 -10.27 18.32 -1.91
C ALA A 103 -10.20 17.86 -0.46
N VAL A 104 -9.92 18.79 0.42
CA VAL A 104 -9.97 18.61 1.87
C VAL A 104 -11.05 19.51 2.43
N THR A 105 -11.94 18.97 3.24
CA THR A 105 -13.05 19.66 3.87
C THR A 105 -13.08 19.36 5.37
N ALA A 106 -14.06 19.89 6.07
CA ALA A 106 -14.30 19.57 7.48
C ALA A 106 -15.78 19.30 7.70
N ASP A 107 -16.09 18.43 8.65
CA ASP A 107 -17.45 18.20 9.10
C ASP A 107 -17.94 19.35 10.00
N GLU A 108 -19.20 19.25 10.49
CA GLU A 108 -19.81 20.25 11.37
C GLU A 108 -19.06 20.45 12.70
N SER A 109 -18.27 19.46 13.13
CA SER A 109 -17.42 19.52 14.33
C SER A 109 -16.04 20.11 14.07
N GLY A 110 -15.73 20.42 12.80
CA GLY A 110 -14.39 20.86 12.36
C GLY A 110 -13.40 19.74 12.12
N LYS A 111 -13.82 18.46 12.15
CA LYS A 111 -12.98 17.33 11.87
C LYS A 111 -12.71 17.22 10.37
N LYS A 112 -11.44 17.04 10.02
CA LYS A 112 -10.96 16.94 8.63
C LYS A 112 -11.62 15.77 7.91
N GLN A 113 -11.99 15.96 6.65
CA GLN A 113 -12.54 14.96 5.76
C GLN A 113 -11.94 15.12 4.37
N PHE A 114 -11.97 14.06 3.57
CA PHE A 114 -11.36 14.03 2.25
C PHE A 114 -12.41 13.79 1.17
N ILE A 115 -12.36 14.56 0.10
CA ILE A 115 -13.08 14.28 -1.14
C ILE A 115 -12.09 13.60 -2.06
N THR A 116 -12.43 12.40 -2.49
CA THR A 116 -11.58 11.56 -3.31
C THR A 116 -12.16 11.36 -4.71
N LYS A 117 -11.29 11.01 -5.65
CA LYS A 117 -11.67 10.74 -7.04
C LYS A 117 -10.65 9.81 -7.69
N GLY A 118 -11.10 8.80 -8.40
CA GLY A 118 -10.24 8.03 -9.30
C GLY A 118 -9.79 8.88 -10.49
N ASP A 119 -8.52 8.79 -10.86
CA ASP A 119 -7.94 9.60 -11.93
C ASP A 119 -8.65 9.37 -13.29
N ALA A 120 -9.14 8.14 -13.53
CA ALA A 120 -9.92 7.78 -14.71
C ALA A 120 -11.43 8.15 -14.61
N ASN A 121 -11.91 8.52 -13.42
CA ASN A 121 -13.32 8.82 -13.21
C ASN A 121 -13.66 10.25 -13.64
N ASN A 122 -14.89 10.45 -14.13
CA ASN A 122 -15.35 11.78 -14.53
C ASN A 122 -15.84 12.62 -13.37
N THR A 123 -16.24 11.98 -12.25
CA THR A 123 -16.82 12.62 -11.07
C THR A 123 -16.08 12.22 -9.82
N GLU A 124 -16.17 13.07 -8.80
CA GLU A 124 -15.74 12.75 -7.44
C GLU A 124 -16.55 11.59 -6.85
N ASP A 125 -15.99 10.93 -5.85
CA ASP A 125 -16.68 9.89 -5.12
C ASP A 125 -17.89 10.48 -4.38
N ALA A 126 -19.00 9.73 -4.35
CA ALA A 126 -20.27 10.25 -3.81
C ALA A 126 -20.23 10.49 -2.30
N ALA A 127 -19.39 9.76 -1.59
CA ALA A 127 -19.22 9.89 -0.15
C ALA A 127 -17.87 10.57 0.17
N VAL A 128 -17.88 11.44 1.18
CA VAL A 128 -16.63 11.95 1.75
C VAL A 128 -15.94 10.86 2.58
N THR A 129 -14.63 10.82 2.54
CA THR A 129 -13.81 9.87 3.29
C THR A 129 -13.38 10.49 4.61
N PRO A 130 -13.86 9.99 5.76
CA PRO A 130 -13.38 10.45 7.06
C PRO A 130 -11.99 9.87 7.36
N PRO A 131 -11.21 10.51 8.24
CA PRO A 131 -9.84 10.08 8.56
C PRO A 131 -9.73 8.64 9.05
N GLU A 132 -10.73 8.15 9.79
CA GLU A 132 -10.78 6.79 10.32
C GLU A 132 -10.89 5.71 9.26
N ASP A 133 -11.43 6.04 8.09
CA ASP A 133 -11.55 5.11 6.97
C ASP A 133 -10.30 5.07 6.10
N VAL A 134 -9.38 6.02 6.27
CA VAL A 134 -8.09 6.01 5.55
C VAL A 134 -7.18 4.93 6.12
N LEU A 135 -6.91 3.91 5.32
CA LEU A 135 -6.07 2.77 5.68
C LEU A 135 -4.60 3.02 5.41
N GLY A 136 -4.28 3.77 4.34
CA GLY A 136 -2.92 4.04 3.96
C GLY A 136 -2.77 5.11 2.90
N ARG A 137 -1.60 5.76 2.86
CA ARG A 137 -1.16 6.60 1.75
C ARG A 137 -0.23 5.80 0.86
N VAL A 138 -0.42 5.86 -0.44
CA VAL A 138 0.48 5.24 -1.41
C VAL A 138 1.83 5.94 -1.38
N ILE A 139 2.90 5.17 -1.22
CA ILE A 139 4.28 5.67 -1.14
C ILE A 139 5.15 5.15 -2.29
N ALA A 140 4.76 4.05 -2.93
CA ALA A 140 5.48 3.48 -4.06
C ALA A 140 4.54 2.64 -4.92
N VAL A 141 4.86 2.57 -6.21
CA VAL A 141 4.18 1.73 -7.21
C VAL A 141 5.23 0.95 -7.97
N ILE A 142 5.01 -0.36 -8.15
CA ILE A 142 5.82 -1.22 -9.03
C ILE A 142 4.91 -1.67 -10.17
N PRO A 143 5.11 -1.16 -11.38
CA PRO A 143 4.25 -1.47 -12.52
C PRO A 143 4.28 -2.96 -12.86
N GLY A 144 3.09 -3.55 -13.06
CA GLY A 144 2.91 -4.93 -13.50
C GLY A 144 3.39 -6.01 -12.53
N ALA A 145 3.80 -5.67 -11.31
CA ALA A 145 4.36 -6.63 -10.34
C ALA A 145 3.29 -7.39 -9.56
N GLY A 146 2.03 -6.98 -9.63
CA GLY A 146 0.92 -7.66 -8.95
C GLY A 146 0.44 -8.94 -9.63
N GLY A 147 0.98 -9.26 -10.78
CA GLY A 147 0.56 -10.38 -11.64
C GLY A 147 -0.72 -10.05 -12.42
N ALA A 148 -0.74 -10.42 -13.67
CA ALA A 148 -1.95 -10.35 -14.50
C ALA A 148 -2.78 -11.63 -14.30
#